data_48d362155dae69872dd7677f551d3d9e
#
_entry.id   48d362155dae69872dd7677f551d3d9e
#
_cell.length_a   1.000
_cell.length_b   1.000
_cell.length_c   1.000
_cell.angle_alpha   90.00
_cell.angle_beta   90.00
_cell.angle_gamma   90.00
#
_symmetry.space_group_name_H-M   'P 1'
#
loop_
_entity.id
_entity.type
_entity.pdbx_description
1 polymer ?
#
loop_
_entity_poly.entity_id
_entity_poly.type
_entity_poly.pdbx_seq_one_letter_code
_entity_poly.pdbx_strand_id
1 'polypeptide(L)'
;MASNSHDSWNHALAELALNHDLLRSDSRAVMEEILGGNRTQEEIAEFLALHTRKGGTAIEVSGFIEAMYAHAAPISITDRAVDTVGTGGDGFHTINISTTSAIVAASAGARVVKHGNRAATSKSGAADVLEALGIRIELNGSQVAQLVEEIGLGFCFAPMFHSAMRHAGPARKSLGYPTIFNILGPLSNPAQPNAYAIGVAKAEMFPIVAEVLRSRGADALVFRGDDGLDEISLSAPTQIYVIGSGRVKQDEIDPQEWGIARSPIEALRGGSAQENAEHLRAILNGRAGAMRDVVLLNAAAAIIAFEGFTEDVMAENISERFTTALEKAGAAIDSGAASALLESWIERSHQV
;
A
#
# COMPACT_ATOMS: atom_id res chain seq x y z
N MET A 1 -36.27 6.29 -2.37
CA MET A 1 -34.82 6.40 -2.48
C MET A 1 -34.21 5.61 -3.67
N ALA A 2 -34.89 4.63 -4.25
CA ALA A 2 -34.36 3.83 -5.37
C ALA A 2 -34.30 4.54 -6.74
N SER A 3 -35.00 5.65 -6.96
CA SER A 3 -35.01 6.35 -8.25
C SER A 3 -33.76 7.21 -8.52
N ASN A 4 -33.11 7.71 -7.46
CA ASN A 4 -31.91 8.56 -7.61
C ASN A 4 -30.63 7.76 -7.95
N SER A 5 -30.52 6.51 -7.50
CA SER A 5 -29.30 5.70 -7.70
C SER A 5 -29.17 5.18 -9.13
N HIS A 6 -30.30 4.84 -9.76
CA HIS A 6 -30.31 4.39 -11.16
C HIS A 6 -29.96 5.53 -12.14
N ASP A 7 -30.33 6.75 -11.78
CA ASP A 7 -30.03 7.95 -12.55
C ASP A 7 -28.53 8.29 -12.48
N SER A 8 -27.89 8.17 -11.32
CA SER A 8 -26.45 8.42 -11.15
C SER A 8 -25.57 7.40 -11.88
N TRP A 9 -25.96 6.12 -11.93
CA TRP A 9 -25.23 5.09 -12.65
C TRP A 9 -25.23 5.35 -14.15
N ASN A 10 -26.43 5.56 -14.72
CA ASN A 10 -26.58 5.83 -16.17
C ASN A 10 -25.91 7.15 -16.57
N HIS A 11 -25.95 8.16 -15.73
CA HIS A 11 -25.23 9.41 -15.91
C HIS A 11 -23.70 9.16 -15.98
N ALA A 12 -23.16 8.42 -15.03
CA ALA A 12 -21.73 8.11 -15.02
C ALA A 12 -21.28 7.34 -16.27
N LEU A 13 -22.06 6.35 -16.73
CA LEU A 13 -21.75 5.64 -17.96
C LEU A 13 -21.79 6.58 -19.18
N ALA A 14 -22.76 7.49 -19.25
CA ALA A 14 -22.86 8.44 -20.36
C ALA A 14 -21.66 9.42 -20.39
N GLU A 15 -21.24 9.95 -19.25
CA GLU A 15 -20.06 10.81 -19.14
C GLU A 15 -18.78 10.07 -19.54
N LEU A 16 -18.58 8.86 -19.04
CA LEU A 16 -17.41 8.05 -19.40
C LEU A 16 -17.40 7.65 -20.88
N ALA A 17 -18.56 7.41 -21.49
CA ALA A 17 -18.67 7.12 -22.92
C ALA A 17 -18.23 8.32 -23.78
N LEU A 18 -18.46 9.54 -23.29
CA LEU A 18 -17.99 10.80 -23.90
C LEU A 18 -16.55 11.16 -23.51
N ASN A 19 -15.87 10.31 -22.74
CA ASN A 19 -14.51 10.53 -22.23
C ASN A 19 -14.41 11.72 -21.28
N HIS A 20 -15.49 12.03 -20.54
CA HIS A 20 -15.52 13.08 -19.52
C HIS A 20 -15.16 12.52 -18.15
N ASP A 21 -14.57 13.37 -17.31
CA ASP A 21 -14.27 13.03 -15.91
C ASP A 21 -15.56 13.04 -15.07
N LEU A 22 -15.64 12.07 -14.13
CA LEU A 22 -16.72 12.05 -13.16
C LEU A 22 -16.46 13.02 -12.02
N LEU A 23 -17.51 13.61 -11.50
CA LEU A 23 -17.44 14.33 -10.23
C LEU A 23 -17.17 13.33 -9.09
N ARG A 24 -16.61 13.85 -7.99
CA ARG A 24 -16.38 13.06 -6.77
C ARG A 24 -17.66 12.41 -6.23
N SER A 25 -18.78 13.14 -6.28
CA SER A 25 -20.10 12.64 -5.88
C SER A 25 -20.58 11.47 -6.73
N ASP A 26 -20.37 11.55 -8.06
CA ASP A 26 -20.81 10.53 -8.99
C ASP A 26 -19.96 9.27 -8.87
N SER A 27 -18.65 9.44 -8.73
CA SER A 27 -17.70 8.35 -8.47
C SER A 27 -18.03 7.62 -7.16
N ARG A 28 -18.34 8.38 -6.10
CA ARG A 28 -18.80 7.80 -4.83
C ARG A 28 -20.10 7.01 -5.01
N ALA A 29 -21.10 7.58 -5.67
CA ALA A 29 -22.40 6.93 -5.87
C ALA A 29 -22.26 5.63 -6.68
N VAL A 30 -21.45 5.64 -7.74
CA VAL A 30 -21.16 4.43 -8.53
C VAL A 30 -20.52 3.35 -7.68
N MET A 31 -19.52 3.70 -6.87
CA MET A 31 -18.85 2.74 -6.00
C MET A 31 -19.80 2.20 -4.92
N GLU A 32 -20.69 3.03 -4.36
CA GLU A 32 -21.72 2.57 -3.42
C GLU A 32 -22.65 1.53 -4.06
N GLU A 33 -23.04 1.71 -5.34
CA GLU A 33 -23.83 0.73 -6.08
C GLU A 33 -23.09 -0.59 -6.30
N ILE A 34 -21.79 -0.54 -6.62
CA ILE A 34 -20.94 -1.72 -6.78
C ILE A 34 -20.80 -2.46 -5.45
N LEU A 35 -20.42 -1.74 -4.39
CA LEU A 35 -20.20 -2.33 -3.06
C LEU A 35 -21.48 -2.83 -2.41
N GLY A 36 -22.62 -2.19 -2.71
CA GLY A 36 -23.95 -2.63 -2.29
C GLY A 36 -24.44 -3.90 -2.99
N GLY A 37 -23.76 -4.34 -4.07
CA GLY A 37 -24.19 -5.50 -4.86
C GLY A 37 -25.43 -5.21 -5.71
N ASN A 38 -25.70 -3.94 -6.03
CA ASN A 38 -26.87 -3.49 -6.76
C ASN A 38 -26.71 -3.55 -8.30
N ARG A 39 -25.53 -3.99 -8.76
CA ARG A 39 -25.19 -4.05 -10.18
C ARG A 39 -24.77 -5.45 -10.61
N THR A 40 -25.12 -5.81 -11.85
CA THR A 40 -24.68 -7.08 -12.43
C THR A 40 -23.18 -7.05 -12.74
N GLN A 41 -22.59 -8.21 -12.96
CA GLN A 41 -21.16 -8.30 -13.29
C GLN A 41 -20.85 -7.66 -14.64
N GLU A 42 -21.78 -7.73 -15.57
CA GLU A 42 -21.71 -7.11 -16.90
C GLU A 42 -21.72 -5.58 -16.81
N GLU A 43 -22.62 -5.00 -16.02
CA GLU A 43 -22.66 -3.56 -15.76
C GLU A 43 -21.36 -3.06 -15.10
N ILE A 44 -20.85 -3.77 -14.09
CA ILE A 44 -19.58 -3.43 -13.43
C ILE A 44 -18.41 -3.53 -14.42
N ALA A 45 -18.38 -4.57 -15.26
CA ALA A 45 -17.33 -4.73 -16.26
C ALA A 45 -17.39 -3.60 -17.33
N GLU A 46 -18.57 -3.20 -17.77
CA GLU A 46 -18.76 -2.08 -18.70
C GLU A 46 -18.24 -0.77 -18.08
N PHE A 47 -18.65 -0.45 -16.85
CA PHE A 47 -18.16 0.73 -16.14
C PHE A 47 -16.63 0.74 -16.04
N LEU A 48 -16.02 -0.37 -15.61
CA LEU A 48 -14.58 -0.48 -15.47
C LEU A 48 -13.84 -0.36 -16.82
N ALA A 49 -14.41 -0.90 -17.88
CA ALA A 49 -13.83 -0.79 -19.21
C ALA A 49 -13.85 0.67 -19.72
N LEU A 50 -14.98 1.37 -19.56
CA LEU A 50 -15.12 2.77 -19.94
C LEU A 50 -14.17 3.67 -19.12
N HIS A 51 -14.13 3.48 -17.79
CA HIS A 51 -13.26 4.24 -16.91
C HIS A 51 -11.77 3.99 -17.22
N THR A 52 -11.38 2.74 -17.46
CA THR A 52 -9.99 2.39 -17.81
C THR A 52 -9.59 3.01 -19.15
N ARG A 53 -10.49 3.03 -20.15
CA ARG A 53 -10.24 3.65 -21.46
C ARG A 53 -10.03 5.16 -21.32
N LYS A 54 -10.81 5.82 -20.50
CA LYS A 54 -10.69 7.26 -20.24
C LYS A 54 -9.40 7.60 -19.47
N GLY A 55 -9.01 6.75 -18.55
CA GLY A 55 -8.03 7.02 -17.52
C GLY A 55 -8.67 7.64 -16.26
N GLY A 56 -8.13 7.34 -15.09
CA GLY A 56 -8.64 7.85 -13.83
C GLY A 56 -8.11 9.23 -13.46
N THR A 57 -8.83 9.95 -12.60
CA THR A 57 -8.40 11.21 -11.98
C THR A 57 -8.36 11.06 -10.45
N ALA A 58 -7.60 11.91 -9.77
CA ALA A 58 -7.55 11.93 -8.30
C ALA A 58 -8.89 12.26 -7.66
N ILE A 59 -9.73 13.04 -8.34
CA ILE A 59 -11.09 13.39 -7.90
C ILE A 59 -11.98 12.14 -7.89
N GLU A 60 -11.96 11.38 -8.98
CA GLU A 60 -12.71 10.11 -9.09
C GLU A 60 -12.25 9.08 -8.07
N VAL A 61 -10.94 8.89 -7.94
CA VAL A 61 -10.35 7.98 -6.96
C VAL A 61 -10.75 8.36 -5.54
N SER A 62 -10.77 9.65 -5.22
CA SER A 62 -11.21 10.14 -3.90
C SER A 62 -12.67 9.77 -3.62
N GLY A 63 -13.56 9.89 -4.61
CA GLY A 63 -14.97 9.48 -4.48
C GLY A 63 -15.12 7.97 -4.26
N PHE A 64 -14.38 7.15 -5.01
CA PHE A 64 -14.38 5.70 -4.84
C PHE A 64 -13.93 5.29 -3.42
N ILE A 65 -12.88 5.91 -2.90
CA ILE A 65 -12.35 5.60 -1.58
C ILE A 65 -13.30 6.01 -0.47
N GLU A 66 -14.02 7.13 -0.62
CA GLU A 66 -15.08 7.52 0.36
C GLU A 66 -16.16 6.43 0.50
N ALA A 67 -16.61 5.87 -0.62
CA ALA A 67 -17.55 4.75 -0.59
C ALA A 67 -16.92 3.51 0.05
N MET A 68 -15.66 3.21 -0.24
CA MET A 68 -14.95 2.07 0.38
C MET A 68 -14.86 2.22 1.90
N TYR A 69 -14.54 3.41 2.40
CA TYR A 69 -14.51 3.66 3.85
C TYR A 69 -15.90 3.55 4.50
N ALA A 70 -16.95 4.02 3.81
CA ALA A 70 -18.32 3.90 4.31
C ALA A 70 -18.80 2.44 4.45
N HIS A 71 -18.24 1.54 3.65
CA HIS A 71 -18.54 0.10 3.66
C HIS A 71 -17.50 -0.74 4.43
N ALA A 72 -16.41 -0.13 4.93
CA ALA A 72 -15.37 -0.85 5.65
C ALA A 72 -15.82 -1.25 7.06
N ALA A 73 -15.34 -2.41 7.52
CA ALA A 73 -15.47 -2.76 8.93
C ALA A 73 -14.67 -1.77 9.80
N PRO A 74 -15.22 -1.35 10.96
CA PRO A 74 -14.61 -0.30 11.76
C PRO A 74 -13.30 -0.76 12.42
N ILE A 75 -12.32 0.13 12.43
CA ILE A 75 -11.10 0.08 13.22
C ILE A 75 -10.75 1.50 13.65
N SER A 76 -10.25 1.67 14.87
CA SER A 76 -9.81 2.99 15.37
C SER A 76 -8.40 2.88 15.90
N ILE A 77 -7.48 3.64 15.32
CA ILE A 77 -6.12 3.85 15.78
C ILE A 77 -5.97 5.35 15.99
N THR A 78 -5.82 5.76 17.25
CA THR A 78 -5.81 7.18 17.64
C THR A 78 -4.46 7.85 17.45
N ASP A 79 -3.40 7.07 17.60
CA ASP A 79 -2.04 7.58 17.47
C ASP A 79 -1.59 7.59 16.01
N ARG A 80 -0.58 8.43 15.73
CA ARG A 80 0.04 8.47 14.42
C ARG A 80 0.53 7.09 14.01
N ALA A 81 0.19 6.68 12.78
CA ALA A 81 0.61 5.41 12.20
C ALA A 81 0.96 5.56 10.73
N VAL A 82 1.70 4.61 10.18
CA VAL A 82 2.07 4.53 8.77
C VAL A 82 1.59 3.22 8.15
N ASP A 83 1.13 3.28 6.90
CA ASP A 83 0.99 2.10 6.03
C ASP A 83 2.14 2.05 5.03
N THR A 84 2.67 0.85 4.78
CA THR A 84 3.66 0.61 3.73
C THR A 84 3.17 -0.50 2.81
N VAL A 85 3.00 -0.17 1.53
CA VAL A 85 2.33 -1.05 0.56
C VAL A 85 2.72 -0.71 -0.87
N GLY A 86 2.78 -1.72 -1.74
CA GLY A 86 2.83 -1.54 -3.19
C GLY A 86 1.46 -1.73 -3.84
N THR A 87 1.26 -1.17 -5.03
CA THR A 87 0.05 -1.40 -5.83
C THR A 87 -0.03 -2.82 -6.38
N GLY A 88 1.10 -3.50 -6.44
CA GLY A 88 1.22 -4.76 -7.15
C GLY A 88 1.18 -4.57 -8.67
N GLY A 89 1.32 -5.67 -9.39
CA GLY A 89 1.15 -5.69 -10.84
C GLY A 89 2.39 -5.26 -11.65
N ASP A 90 3.54 -5.17 -11.02
CA ASP A 90 4.85 -4.92 -11.64
C ASP A 90 5.38 -6.13 -12.44
N GLY A 91 4.96 -7.35 -12.08
CA GLY A 91 5.31 -8.59 -12.77
C GLY A 91 6.68 -9.19 -12.38
N PHE A 92 7.39 -8.62 -11.42
CA PHE A 92 8.74 -9.08 -11.06
C PHE A 92 8.77 -10.26 -10.08
N HIS A 93 7.68 -10.48 -9.36
CA HIS A 93 7.56 -11.59 -8.40
C HIS A 93 8.66 -11.58 -7.34
N THR A 94 8.93 -10.42 -6.77
CA THR A 94 9.92 -10.22 -5.70
C THR A 94 9.50 -10.88 -4.39
N ILE A 95 10.42 -10.96 -3.42
CA ILE A 95 10.09 -11.25 -2.02
C ILE A 95 9.03 -10.25 -1.52
N ASN A 96 8.40 -10.52 -0.37
CA ASN A 96 7.44 -9.59 0.22
C ASN A 96 8.13 -8.38 0.86
N ILE A 97 8.67 -7.47 0.01
CA ILE A 97 9.48 -6.32 0.41
C ILE A 97 8.72 -5.46 1.42
N SER A 98 7.54 -4.95 1.07
CA SER A 98 6.77 -4.05 1.94
C SER A 98 6.35 -4.71 3.26
N THR A 99 6.11 -6.04 3.29
CA THR A 99 5.78 -6.76 4.53
C THR A 99 7.00 -6.87 5.44
N THR A 100 8.16 -7.18 4.89
CA THR A 100 9.42 -7.25 5.66
C THR A 100 9.81 -5.86 6.16
N SER A 101 9.68 -4.83 5.30
CA SER A 101 9.93 -3.42 5.64
C SER A 101 9.01 -2.90 6.74
N ALA A 102 7.75 -3.34 6.78
CA ALA A 102 6.81 -3.02 7.85
C ALA A 102 7.31 -3.47 9.23
N ILE A 103 7.85 -4.70 9.32
CA ILE A 103 8.42 -5.24 10.57
C ILE A 103 9.66 -4.45 10.97
N VAL A 104 10.56 -4.15 10.02
CA VAL A 104 11.77 -3.37 10.28
C VAL A 104 11.42 -1.95 10.72
N ALA A 105 10.51 -1.27 10.03
CA ALA A 105 10.09 0.07 10.40
C ALA A 105 9.44 0.12 11.79
N ALA A 106 8.59 -0.88 12.11
CA ALA A 106 7.98 -0.98 13.44
C ALA A 106 9.02 -1.21 14.54
N SER A 107 10.01 -2.08 14.30
CA SER A 107 11.10 -2.33 15.24
C SER A 107 12.07 -1.15 15.39
N ALA A 108 12.08 -0.23 14.42
CA ALA A 108 12.80 1.04 14.47
C ALA A 108 11.99 2.17 15.15
N GLY A 109 10.79 1.88 15.68
CA GLY A 109 9.96 2.82 16.44
C GLY A 109 8.80 3.46 15.68
N ALA A 110 8.59 3.17 14.39
CA ALA A 110 7.39 3.59 13.70
C ALA A 110 6.19 2.73 14.15
N ARG A 111 5.01 3.36 14.32
CA ARG A 111 3.78 2.59 14.49
C ARG A 111 3.23 2.24 13.12
N VAL A 112 3.12 0.95 12.82
CA VAL A 112 2.72 0.47 11.50
C VAL A 112 1.35 -0.20 11.55
N VAL A 113 0.44 0.22 10.68
CA VAL A 113 -0.82 -0.48 10.42
C VAL A 113 -0.87 -0.83 8.94
N LYS A 114 -0.42 -2.03 8.62
CA LYS A 114 -0.32 -2.46 7.23
C LYS A 114 -1.67 -2.95 6.70
N HIS A 115 -2.10 -2.43 5.55
CA HIS A 115 -3.21 -2.99 4.78
C HIS A 115 -2.69 -3.93 3.70
N GLY A 116 -3.30 -5.09 3.54
CA GLY A 116 -2.85 -6.03 2.53
C GLY A 116 -3.80 -7.19 2.27
N ASN A 117 -3.45 -7.98 1.25
CA ASN A 117 -4.26 -9.09 0.77
C ASN A 117 -3.38 -10.29 0.42
N ARG A 118 -4.04 -11.37 -0.02
CA ARG A 118 -3.40 -12.49 -0.71
C ARG A 118 -2.92 -12.08 -2.10
N ALA A 119 -2.00 -12.85 -2.65
CA ALA A 119 -1.53 -12.65 -4.01
C ALA A 119 -2.68 -12.69 -5.03
N ALA A 120 -2.70 -11.73 -5.95
CA ALA A 120 -3.59 -11.76 -7.11
C ALA A 120 -2.90 -12.37 -8.34
N THR A 121 -1.63 -12.05 -8.54
CA THR A 121 -0.83 -12.46 -9.72
C THR A 121 0.53 -13.05 -9.34
N SER A 122 1.10 -12.68 -8.20
CA SER A 122 2.36 -13.23 -7.68
C SER A 122 2.13 -14.59 -7.00
N LYS A 123 3.24 -15.25 -6.59
CA LYS A 123 3.18 -16.55 -5.88
C LYS A 123 2.83 -16.40 -4.40
N SER A 124 3.04 -15.24 -3.79
CA SER A 124 2.83 -14.97 -2.38
C SER A 124 2.50 -13.49 -2.17
N GLY A 125 1.35 -13.19 -1.58
CA GLY A 125 0.99 -11.86 -1.10
C GLY A 125 1.37 -11.65 0.37
N ALA A 126 1.08 -10.46 0.90
CA ALA A 126 1.35 -10.13 2.30
C ALA A 126 0.67 -11.11 3.27
N ALA A 127 -0.61 -11.41 3.04
CA ALA A 127 -1.37 -12.33 3.88
C ALA A 127 -0.78 -13.75 3.85
N ASP A 128 -0.36 -14.22 2.65
CA ASP A 128 0.16 -15.57 2.49
C ASP A 128 1.47 -15.77 3.27
N VAL A 129 2.38 -14.79 3.21
CA VAL A 129 3.66 -14.89 3.95
C VAL A 129 3.45 -14.73 5.45
N LEU A 130 2.51 -13.89 5.91
CA LEU A 130 2.21 -13.73 7.33
C LEU A 130 1.64 -15.02 7.93
N GLU A 131 0.75 -15.71 7.22
CA GLU A 131 0.26 -17.03 7.65
C GLU A 131 1.37 -18.08 7.65
N ALA A 132 2.27 -18.09 6.64
CA ALA A 132 3.41 -19.00 6.62
C ALA A 132 4.40 -18.76 7.77
N LEU A 133 4.46 -17.54 8.29
CA LEU A 133 5.23 -17.19 9.49
C LEU A 133 4.53 -17.62 10.79
N GLY A 134 3.24 -17.97 10.75
CA GLY A 134 2.45 -18.35 11.90
C GLY A 134 1.63 -17.21 12.52
N ILE A 135 1.54 -16.06 11.85
CA ILE A 135 0.73 -14.94 12.33
C ILE A 135 -0.75 -15.19 12.00
N ARG A 136 -1.63 -15.03 12.98
CA ARG A 136 -3.08 -15.03 12.77
C ARG A 136 -3.50 -13.72 12.12
N ILE A 137 -3.99 -13.77 10.87
CA ILE A 137 -4.35 -12.59 10.09
C ILE A 137 -5.86 -12.28 10.12
N GLU A 138 -6.71 -13.25 10.42
CA GLU A 138 -8.16 -13.07 10.49
C GLU A 138 -8.54 -12.44 11.83
N LEU A 139 -8.24 -11.17 11.98
CA LEU A 139 -8.49 -10.35 13.15
C LEU A 139 -9.52 -9.26 12.82
N ASN A 140 -10.38 -8.93 13.78
CA ASN A 140 -11.26 -7.78 13.67
C ASN A 140 -10.55 -6.46 14.03
N GLY A 141 -11.24 -5.33 13.83
CA GLY A 141 -10.62 -4.02 14.02
C GLY A 141 -10.12 -3.75 15.44
N SER A 142 -10.82 -4.22 16.48
CA SER A 142 -10.37 -4.04 17.88
C SER A 142 -9.12 -4.87 18.19
N GLN A 143 -9.03 -6.08 17.66
CA GLN A 143 -7.87 -6.95 17.82
C GLN A 143 -6.64 -6.40 17.10
N VAL A 144 -6.82 -5.89 15.87
CA VAL A 144 -5.72 -5.21 15.15
C VAL A 144 -5.28 -3.96 15.87
N ALA A 145 -6.21 -3.12 16.36
CA ALA A 145 -5.89 -1.91 17.11
C ALA A 145 -5.10 -2.24 18.39
N GLN A 146 -5.49 -3.30 19.10
CA GLN A 146 -4.77 -3.78 20.29
C GLN A 146 -3.33 -4.18 19.95
N LEU A 147 -3.10 -4.91 18.86
CA LEU A 147 -1.73 -5.25 18.42
C LEU A 147 -0.91 -4.00 18.12
N VAL A 148 -1.49 -3.03 17.40
CA VAL A 148 -0.80 -1.76 17.09
C VAL A 148 -0.45 -1.00 18.36
N GLU A 149 -1.30 -1.01 19.38
CA GLU A 149 -1.05 -0.38 20.67
C GLU A 149 0.06 -1.10 21.44
N GLU A 150 0.01 -2.44 21.53
CA GLU A 150 0.91 -3.24 22.37
C GLU A 150 2.31 -3.43 21.78
N ILE A 151 2.40 -3.65 20.46
CA ILE A 151 3.66 -4.00 19.80
C ILE A 151 4.03 -3.06 18.64
N GLY A 152 3.26 -2.01 18.40
CA GLY A 152 3.52 -1.04 17.33
C GLY A 152 3.24 -1.56 15.90
N LEU A 153 2.66 -2.75 15.73
CA LEU A 153 2.49 -3.38 14.42
C LEU A 153 1.17 -4.16 14.33
N GLY A 154 0.38 -3.87 13.28
CA GLY A 154 -0.85 -4.60 12.98
C GLY A 154 -1.07 -4.80 11.48
N PHE A 155 -1.91 -5.78 11.14
CA PHE A 155 -2.26 -6.12 9.77
C PHE A 155 -3.77 -6.10 9.55
N CYS A 156 -4.23 -5.21 8.69
CA CYS A 156 -5.61 -5.18 8.21
C CYS A 156 -5.73 -6.10 6.99
N PHE A 157 -6.23 -7.30 7.18
CA PHE A 157 -6.47 -8.24 6.10
C PHE A 157 -7.68 -7.79 5.29
N ALA A 158 -7.50 -7.39 4.03
CA ALA A 158 -8.50 -6.72 3.21
C ALA A 158 -9.88 -7.43 3.16
N PRO A 159 -10.00 -8.76 3.05
CA PRO A 159 -11.29 -9.44 3.08
C PRO A 159 -12.09 -9.26 4.38
N MET A 160 -11.40 -9.08 5.51
CA MET A 160 -12.06 -8.85 6.81
C MET A 160 -12.65 -7.44 6.91
N PHE A 161 -12.02 -6.45 6.29
CA PHE A 161 -12.42 -5.05 6.39
C PHE A 161 -13.26 -4.57 5.20
N HIS A 162 -12.99 -5.07 4.00
CA HIS A 162 -13.65 -4.67 2.76
C HIS A 162 -14.42 -5.84 2.13
N SER A 163 -15.22 -6.53 2.91
CA SER A 163 -15.98 -7.72 2.45
C SER A 163 -16.90 -7.41 1.24
N ALA A 164 -17.37 -6.18 1.11
CA ALA A 164 -18.18 -5.71 -0.01
C ALA A 164 -17.45 -5.74 -1.37
N MET A 165 -16.12 -5.74 -1.37
CA MET A 165 -15.30 -5.85 -2.59
C MET A 165 -15.50 -7.16 -3.36
N ARG A 166 -16.07 -8.19 -2.73
CA ARG A 166 -16.46 -9.44 -3.40
C ARG A 166 -17.40 -9.22 -4.58
N HIS A 167 -18.20 -8.15 -4.55
CA HIS A 167 -19.14 -7.82 -5.62
C HIS A 167 -18.45 -7.35 -6.90
N ALA A 168 -17.25 -6.76 -6.82
CA ALA A 168 -16.46 -6.35 -7.98
C ALA A 168 -15.51 -7.45 -8.50
N GLY A 169 -15.26 -8.50 -7.71
CA GLY A 169 -14.25 -9.52 -8.00
C GLY A 169 -14.43 -10.22 -9.36
N PRO A 170 -15.61 -10.80 -9.67
CA PRO A 170 -15.83 -11.49 -10.94
C PRO A 170 -15.70 -10.58 -12.16
N ALA A 171 -16.22 -9.34 -12.13
CA ALA A 171 -16.09 -8.38 -13.20
C ALA A 171 -14.62 -8.00 -13.47
N ARG A 172 -13.83 -7.76 -12.43
CA ARG A 172 -12.39 -7.51 -12.54
C ARG A 172 -11.66 -8.69 -13.18
N LYS A 173 -12.00 -9.91 -12.76
CA LYS A 173 -11.40 -11.14 -13.29
C LYS A 173 -11.74 -11.33 -14.78
N SER A 174 -12.97 -11.03 -15.22
CA SER A 174 -13.39 -11.18 -16.60
C SER A 174 -12.67 -10.23 -17.56
N LEU A 175 -12.30 -9.02 -17.07
CA LEU A 175 -11.57 -8.04 -17.88
C LEU A 175 -10.12 -8.47 -18.14
N GLY A 176 -9.45 -9.13 -17.21
CA GLY A 176 -8.12 -9.67 -17.38
C GLY A 176 -6.98 -8.64 -17.51
N TYR A 177 -7.24 -7.36 -17.27
CA TYR A 177 -6.26 -6.27 -17.27
C TYR A 177 -6.43 -5.37 -16.04
N PRO A 178 -5.39 -4.59 -15.65
CA PRO A 178 -5.46 -3.66 -14.52
C PRO A 178 -6.54 -2.59 -14.73
N THR A 179 -7.25 -2.28 -13.64
CA THR A 179 -8.27 -1.23 -13.59
C THR A 179 -7.97 -0.28 -12.43
N ILE A 180 -8.80 0.73 -12.24
CA ILE A 180 -8.69 1.65 -11.11
C ILE A 180 -8.63 0.94 -9.75
N PHE A 181 -9.24 -0.22 -9.63
CA PHE A 181 -9.21 -1.03 -8.39
C PHE A 181 -7.80 -1.43 -7.94
N ASN A 182 -6.81 -1.39 -8.84
CA ASN A 182 -5.44 -1.75 -8.48
C ASN A 182 -4.78 -0.72 -7.57
N ILE A 183 -5.20 0.56 -7.63
CA ILE A 183 -4.69 1.59 -6.72
C ILE A 183 -5.61 1.86 -5.53
N LEU A 184 -6.86 1.37 -5.56
CA LEU A 184 -7.78 1.58 -4.44
C LEU A 184 -7.35 0.84 -3.17
N GLY A 185 -6.79 -0.37 -3.30
CA GLY A 185 -6.28 -1.15 -2.16
C GLY A 185 -5.29 -0.36 -1.29
N PRO A 186 -4.16 0.10 -1.85
CA PRO A 186 -3.19 0.93 -1.12
C PRO A 186 -3.76 2.21 -0.52
N LEU A 187 -4.79 2.78 -1.14
CA LEU A 187 -5.38 4.05 -0.72
C LEU A 187 -6.58 3.91 0.23
N SER A 188 -7.02 2.69 0.52
CA SER A 188 -8.22 2.41 1.33
C SER A 188 -7.93 1.62 2.61
N ASN A 189 -6.77 1.82 3.22
CA ASN A 189 -6.49 1.23 4.53
C ASN A 189 -7.60 1.61 5.53
N PRO A 190 -8.31 0.65 6.10
CA PRO A 190 -9.48 0.93 6.94
C PRO A 190 -9.14 1.70 8.23
N ALA A 191 -7.88 1.62 8.70
CA ALA A 191 -7.40 2.38 9.85
C ALA A 191 -7.13 3.85 9.52
N GLN A 192 -7.14 4.25 8.25
CA GLN A 192 -6.90 5.63 7.79
C GLN A 192 -5.66 6.27 8.44
N PRO A 193 -4.47 5.65 8.33
CA PRO A 193 -3.28 6.18 8.97
C PRO A 193 -2.92 7.57 8.45
N ASN A 194 -2.19 8.34 9.27
CA ASN A 194 -1.76 9.69 8.92
C ASN A 194 -0.60 9.70 7.91
N ALA A 195 0.12 8.57 7.80
CA ALA A 195 1.31 8.47 6.97
C ALA A 195 1.29 7.26 6.04
N TYR A 196 1.96 7.40 4.88
CA TYR A 196 1.99 6.36 3.85
C TYR A 196 3.36 6.27 3.17
N ALA A 197 3.80 5.05 2.91
CA ALA A 197 4.89 4.73 2.00
C ALA A 197 4.33 3.81 0.91
N ILE A 198 4.03 4.37 -0.27
CA ILE A 198 3.30 3.65 -1.33
C ILE A 198 4.15 3.52 -2.59
N GLY A 199 4.44 2.28 -2.98
CA GLY A 199 5.02 1.98 -4.27
C GLY A 199 3.97 1.85 -5.38
N VAL A 200 4.26 2.36 -6.58
CA VAL A 200 3.32 2.41 -7.70
C VAL A 200 3.95 1.82 -8.97
N ALA A 201 3.43 0.70 -9.46
CA ALA A 201 3.95 0.05 -10.67
C ALA A 201 3.65 0.84 -11.96
N LYS A 202 2.46 1.41 -12.09
CA LYS A 202 1.99 2.08 -13.30
C LYS A 202 2.29 3.58 -13.29
N ALA A 203 3.08 4.04 -14.27
CA ALA A 203 3.51 5.43 -14.34
C ALA A 203 2.34 6.43 -14.38
N GLU A 204 1.27 6.09 -15.10
CA GLU A 204 0.06 6.92 -15.20
C GLU A 204 -0.71 7.06 -13.88
N MET A 205 -0.57 6.09 -12.97
CA MET A 205 -1.21 6.11 -11.65
C MET A 205 -0.37 6.83 -10.59
N PHE A 206 0.92 7.00 -10.83
CA PHE A 206 1.87 7.58 -9.88
C PHE A 206 1.47 9.01 -9.42
N PRO A 207 1.20 9.98 -10.32
CA PRO A 207 0.73 11.32 -9.90
C PRO A 207 -0.67 11.31 -9.27
N ILE A 208 -1.54 10.37 -9.67
CA ILE A 208 -2.90 10.26 -9.12
C ILE A 208 -2.83 9.87 -7.64
N VAL A 209 -2.03 8.87 -7.28
CA VAL A 209 -1.83 8.43 -5.90
C VAL A 209 -1.29 9.56 -5.05
N ALA A 210 -0.29 10.30 -5.54
CA ALA A 210 0.28 11.45 -4.84
C ALA A 210 -0.77 12.54 -4.57
N GLU A 211 -1.57 12.90 -5.57
CA GLU A 211 -2.59 13.94 -5.43
C GLU A 211 -3.73 13.53 -4.49
N VAL A 212 -4.14 12.26 -4.50
CA VAL A 212 -5.11 11.73 -3.53
C VAL A 212 -4.60 11.88 -2.09
N LEU A 213 -3.37 11.51 -1.82
CA LEU A 213 -2.77 11.60 -0.48
C LEU A 213 -2.60 13.07 -0.07
N ARG A 214 -2.16 13.94 -0.98
CA ARG A 214 -2.08 15.38 -0.75
C ARG A 214 -3.44 15.96 -0.35
N SER A 215 -4.48 15.61 -1.10
CA SER A 215 -5.85 16.12 -0.84
C SER A 215 -6.42 15.67 0.50
N ARG A 216 -5.90 14.58 1.07
CA ARG A 216 -6.26 14.08 2.41
C ARG A 216 -5.44 14.71 3.53
N GLY A 217 -4.43 15.52 3.20
CA GLY A 217 -3.50 16.07 4.18
C GLY A 217 -2.59 15.01 4.83
N ALA A 218 -2.36 13.89 4.13
CA ALA A 218 -1.46 12.85 4.61
C ALA A 218 0.01 13.26 4.46
N ASP A 219 0.86 12.72 5.31
CA ASP A 219 2.30 12.69 5.08
C ASP A 219 2.66 11.43 4.29
N ALA A 220 3.33 11.56 3.15
CA ALA A 220 3.62 10.37 2.37
C ALA A 220 4.89 10.44 1.53
N LEU A 221 5.46 9.26 1.30
CA LEU A 221 6.34 8.99 0.18
C LEU A 221 5.61 8.08 -0.80
N VAL A 222 5.40 8.58 -2.02
CA VAL A 222 4.91 7.76 -3.13
C VAL A 222 6.08 7.57 -4.07
N PHE A 223 6.40 6.33 -4.43
CA PHE A 223 7.62 6.04 -5.17
C PHE A 223 7.40 5.01 -6.28
N ARG A 224 8.28 5.05 -7.27
CA ARG A 224 8.29 4.14 -8.41
C ARG A 224 9.72 3.98 -8.93
N GLY A 225 10.22 2.76 -8.99
CA GLY A 225 11.49 2.48 -9.67
C GLY A 225 11.41 2.80 -11.16
N ASP A 226 12.47 3.34 -11.74
CA ASP A 226 12.54 3.60 -13.18
C ASP A 226 12.49 2.30 -14.01
N ASP A 227 12.81 1.16 -13.38
CA ASP A 227 12.61 -0.19 -13.90
C ASP A 227 11.15 -0.66 -13.88
N GLY A 228 10.26 0.07 -13.22
CA GLY A 228 8.85 -0.24 -13.09
C GLY A 228 8.46 -0.98 -11.81
N LEU A 229 9.41 -1.21 -10.90
CA LEU A 229 9.15 -1.81 -9.59
C LEU A 229 8.25 -0.89 -8.75
N ASP A 230 7.25 -1.45 -8.08
CA ASP A 230 6.40 -0.74 -7.12
C ASP A 230 7.01 -0.74 -5.70
N GLU A 231 8.30 -0.56 -5.64
CA GLU A 231 9.12 -0.40 -4.43
C GLU A 231 10.32 0.50 -4.76
N ILE A 232 11.09 0.94 -3.77
CA ILE A 232 12.39 1.58 -4.02
C ILE A 232 13.33 0.51 -4.58
N SER A 233 13.84 0.74 -5.79
CA SER A 233 14.60 -0.26 -6.54
C SER A 233 16.08 -0.28 -6.19
N LEU A 234 16.70 -1.45 -6.38
CA LEU A 234 18.16 -1.59 -6.40
C LEU A 234 18.73 -1.61 -7.83
N SER A 235 17.89 -1.81 -8.85
CA SER A 235 18.36 -1.96 -10.23
C SER A 235 18.41 -0.63 -10.99
N ALA A 236 17.62 0.36 -10.53
CA ALA A 236 17.45 1.66 -11.17
C ALA A 236 17.29 2.79 -10.13
N PRO A 237 17.41 4.07 -10.51
CA PRO A 237 16.91 5.18 -9.70
C PRO A 237 15.43 5.03 -9.42
N THR A 238 14.93 5.73 -8.41
CA THR A 238 13.53 5.71 -8.01
C THR A 238 12.99 7.12 -7.96
N GLN A 239 11.92 7.36 -8.71
CA GLN A 239 11.16 8.62 -8.64
C GLN A 239 10.33 8.64 -7.37
N ILE A 240 10.31 9.77 -6.67
CA ILE A 240 9.57 9.94 -5.41
C ILE A 240 8.74 11.23 -5.45
N TYR A 241 7.47 11.13 -5.02
CA TYR A 241 6.72 12.28 -4.54
C TYR A 241 6.78 12.31 -3.01
N VAL A 242 7.30 13.41 -2.48
CA VAL A 242 7.26 13.74 -1.05
C VAL A 242 6.01 14.58 -0.82
N ILE A 243 5.12 14.10 0.05
CA ILE A 243 3.83 14.73 0.33
C ILE A 243 3.77 15.09 1.82
N GLY A 244 3.50 16.35 2.11
CA GLY A 244 3.33 16.84 3.47
C GLY A 244 2.96 18.31 3.49
N SER A 245 2.41 18.81 4.60
CA SER A 245 1.95 20.21 4.74
C SER A 245 1.06 20.68 3.57
N GLY A 246 0.26 19.77 2.98
CA GLY A 246 -0.60 20.06 1.83
C GLY A 246 0.12 20.28 0.49
N ARG A 247 1.44 20.04 0.44
CA ARG A 247 2.30 20.20 -0.74
C ARG A 247 2.75 18.87 -1.30
N VAL A 248 3.20 18.88 -2.57
CA VAL A 248 3.89 17.77 -3.23
C VAL A 248 5.21 18.30 -3.78
N LYS A 249 6.30 17.62 -3.48
CA LYS A 249 7.61 17.83 -4.08
C LYS A 249 7.99 16.55 -4.83
N GLN A 250 8.40 16.67 -6.07
CA GLN A 250 9.02 15.56 -6.81
C GLN A 250 10.51 15.55 -6.55
N ASP A 251 11.03 14.35 -6.35
CA ASP A 251 12.46 14.10 -6.13
C ASP A 251 12.85 12.75 -6.75
N GLU A 252 14.12 12.44 -6.76
CA GLU A 252 14.67 11.17 -7.22
C GLU A 252 15.73 10.70 -6.23
N ILE A 253 15.81 9.40 -5.99
CA ILE A 253 16.86 8.79 -5.17
C ILE A 253 17.54 7.66 -5.93
N ASP A 254 18.83 7.48 -5.64
CA ASP A 254 19.64 6.38 -6.13
C ASP A 254 20.28 5.62 -4.96
N PRO A 255 20.10 4.29 -4.82
CA PRO A 255 20.74 3.51 -3.76
C PRO A 255 22.25 3.72 -3.63
N GLN A 256 22.93 4.06 -4.73
CA GLN A 256 24.37 4.32 -4.75
C GLN A 256 24.77 5.54 -3.90
N GLU A 257 23.85 6.47 -3.61
CA GLU A 257 24.10 7.60 -2.72
C GLU A 257 24.48 7.17 -1.30
N TRP A 258 24.02 5.98 -0.89
CA TRP A 258 24.34 5.39 0.42
C TRP A 258 25.31 4.22 0.32
N GLY A 259 26.07 4.09 -0.78
CA GLY A 259 27.02 3.01 -0.98
C GLY A 259 26.39 1.63 -1.21
N ILE A 260 25.07 1.59 -1.45
CA ILE A 260 24.35 0.35 -1.79
C ILE A 260 24.58 0.04 -3.26
N ALA A 261 25.16 -1.13 -3.54
CA ALA A 261 25.48 -1.55 -4.90
C ALA A 261 24.22 -1.87 -5.72
N ARG A 262 24.23 -1.50 -7.00
CA ARG A 262 23.20 -1.94 -7.94
C ARG A 262 23.12 -3.47 -7.95
N SER A 263 21.90 -3.97 -7.96
CA SER A 263 21.60 -5.39 -8.04
C SER A 263 20.51 -5.63 -9.08
N PRO A 264 20.64 -6.67 -9.91
CA PRO A 264 19.60 -6.99 -10.88
C PRO A 264 18.31 -7.39 -10.16
N ILE A 265 17.16 -7.13 -10.78
CA ILE A 265 15.84 -7.40 -10.18
C ILE A 265 15.65 -8.88 -9.83
N GLU A 266 16.30 -9.78 -10.55
CA GLU A 266 16.29 -11.22 -10.30
C GLU A 266 16.88 -11.59 -8.95
N ALA A 267 17.80 -10.78 -8.40
CA ALA A 267 18.36 -10.98 -7.06
C ALA A 267 17.31 -10.80 -5.93
N LEU A 268 16.17 -10.16 -6.25
CA LEU A 268 15.04 -9.95 -5.34
C LEU A 268 13.92 -10.97 -5.53
N ARG A 269 14.08 -11.93 -6.45
CA ARG A 269 13.02 -12.89 -6.76
C ARG A 269 12.61 -13.70 -5.55
N GLY A 270 11.29 -13.68 -5.28
CA GLY A 270 10.65 -14.51 -4.29
C GLY A 270 10.14 -15.84 -4.84
N GLY A 271 9.46 -16.57 -3.99
CA GLY A 271 8.91 -17.89 -4.29
C GLY A 271 7.51 -18.08 -3.69
N SER A 272 7.25 -19.28 -3.20
CA SER A 272 6.07 -19.63 -2.41
C SER A 272 6.03 -18.83 -1.10
N ALA A 273 4.89 -18.84 -0.42
CA ALA A 273 4.74 -18.20 0.88
C ALA A 273 5.77 -18.71 1.90
N GLN A 274 6.06 -20.02 1.87
CA GLN A 274 7.05 -20.63 2.76
C GLN A 274 8.47 -20.15 2.46
N GLU A 275 8.88 -20.14 1.18
CA GLU A 275 10.20 -19.64 0.76
C GLU A 275 10.36 -18.16 1.12
N ASN A 276 9.31 -17.34 0.92
CA ASN A 276 9.34 -15.93 1.28
C ASN A 276 9.37 -15.72 2.81
N ALA A 277 8.74 -16.57 3.59
CA ALA A 277 8.84 -16.56 5.06
C ALA A 277 10.28 -16.88 5.52
N GLU A 278 10.95 -17.82 4.87
CA GLU A 278 12.36 -18.14 5.14
C GLU A 278 13.28 -16.96 4.78
N HIS A 279 13.06 -16.31 3.62
CA HIS A 279 13.80 -15.10 3.25
C HIS A 279 13.59 -13.98 4.27
N LEU A 280 12.34 -13.72 4.67
CA LEU A 280 12.00 -12.72 5.66
C LEU A 280 12.73 -12.98 6.99
N ARG A 281 12.63 -14.20 7.55
CA ARG A 281 13.35 -14.57 8.77
C ARG A 281 14.88 -14.40 8.62
N ALA A 282 15.44 -14.79 7.49
CA ALA A 282 16.87 -14.66 7.24
C ALA A 282 17.31 -13.18 7.21
N ILE A 283 16.53 -12.29 6.59
CA ILE A 283 16.77 -10.85 6.55
C ILE A 283 16.73 -10.27 7.97
N LEU A 284 15.68 -10.56 8.73
CA LEU A 284 15.53 -10.06 10.10
C LEU A 284 16.61 -10.60 11.05
N ASN A 285 17.21 -11.75 10.74
CA ASN A 285 18.36 -12.31 11.45
C ASN A 285 19.72 -11.80 10.92
N GLY A 286 19.73 -10.72 10.13
CA GLY A 286 20.96 -10.04 9.71
C GLY A 286 21.61 -10.56 8.45
N ARG A 287 20.98 -11.47 7.68
CA ARG A 287 21.54 -11.96 6.40
C ARG A 287 21.76 -10.79 5.44
N ALA A 288 23.02 -10.55 5.08
CA ALA A 288 23.40 -9.50 4.13
C ALA A 288 23.04 -9.86 2.67
N GLY A 289 22.97 -8.84 1.81
CA GLY A 289 22.76 -8.93 0.37
C GLY A 289 21.56 -8.14 -0.13
N ALA A 290 21.29 -8.19 -1.43
CA ALA A 290 20.30 -7.38 -2.13
C ALA A 290 18.90 -7.41 -1.48
N MET A 291 18.45 -8.56 -0.99
CA MET A 291 17.14 -8.67 -0.34
C MET A 291 17.08 -7.87 0.97
N ARG A 292 18.18 -7.81 1.74
CA ARG A 292 18.27 -6.94 2.93
C ARG A 292 18.31 -5.48 2.50
N ASP A 293 19.10 -5.15 1.51
CA ASP A 293 19.33 -3.77 1.08
C ASP A 293 18.02 -3.12 0.58
N VAL A 294 17.24 -3.83 -0.24
CA VAL A 294 15.93 -3.35 -0.71
C VAL A 294 14.94 -3.17 0.45
N VAL A 295 14.96 -4.08 1.43
CA VAL A 295 14.11 -3.97 2.62
C VAL A 295 14.49 -2.77 3.47
N LEU A 296 15.78 -2.49 3.65
CA LEU A 296 16.26 -1.31 4.39
C LEU A 296 15.79 0.00 3.74
N LEU A 297 15.90 0.12 2.41
CA LEU A 297 15.44 1.31 1.68
C LEU A 297 13.93 1.53 1.84
N ASN A 298 13.14 0.47 1.69
CA ASN A 298 11.69 0.58 1.79
C ASN A 298 11.21 0.75 3.27
N ALA A 299 11.95 0.20 4.24
CA ALA A 299 11.72 0.49 5.66
C ALA A 299 12.07 1.94 6.00
N ALA A 300 13.16 2.47 5.44
CA ALA A 300 13.53 3.89 5.59
C ALA A 300 12.43 4.81 5.07
N ALA A 301 11.84 4.50 3.91
CA ALA A 301 10.70 5.27 3.39
C ALA A 301 9.50 5.28 4.35
N ALA A 302 9.19 4.13 4.96
CA ALA A 302 8.11 4.05 5.96
C ALA A 302 8.43 4.85 7.23
N ILE A 303 9.68 4.79 7.72
CA ILE A 303 10.14 5.57 8.88
C ILE A 303 10.04 7.08 8.57
N ILE A 304 10.53 7.53 7.41
CA ILE A 304 10.49 8.93 6.98
C ILE A 304 9.04 9.43 6.90
N ALA A 305 8.15 8.66 6.28
CA ALA A 305 6.73 9.00 6.19
C ALA A 305 6.08 9.08 7.59
N PHE A 306 6.40 8.14 8.49
CA PHE A 306 5.92 8.15 9.87
C PHE A 306 6.40 9.37 10.65
N GLU A 307 7.65 9.82 10.48
CA GLU A 307 8.17 11.03 11.10
C GLU A 307 7.47 12.30 10.60
N GLY A 308 6.97 12.29 9.38
CA GLY A 308 6.16 13.36 8.79
C GLY A 308 6.96 14.46 8.12
N PHE A 309 6.22 15.42 7.56
CA PHE A 309 6.77 16.50 6.75
C PHE A 309 6.17 17.85 7.14
N THR A 310 6.83 18.58 8.06
CA THR A 310 6.54 19.99 8.31
C THR A 310 7.01 20.85 7.13
N GLU A 311 6.64 22.13 7.10
CA GLU A 311 7.07 23.04 6.03
C GLU A 311 8.60 23.13 5.91
N ASP A 312 9.30 23.18 7.05
CA ASP A 312 10.77 23.21 7.09
C ASP A 312 11.36 21.91 6.54
N VAL A 313 10.81 20.78 6.97
CA VAL A 313 11.24 19.44 6.52
C VAL A 313 10.99 19.21 5.03
N MET A 314 9.94 19.82 4.46
CA MET A 314 9.69 19.76 3.01
C MET A 314 10.77 20.47 2.17
N ALA A 315 11.53 21.39 2.78
CA ALA A 315 12.64 22.07 2.14
C ALA A 315 13.97 21.29 2.21
N GLU A 316 14.06 20.30 3.07
CA GLU A 316 15.24 19.45 3.23
C GLU A 316 15.49 18.55 2.02
N ASN A 317 16.75 18.10 1.90
CA ASN A 317 17.09 17.05 0.93
C ASN A 317 16.59 15.71 1.44
N ILE A 318 15.78 15.03 0.63
CA ILE A 318 15.23 13.71 1.00
C ILE A 318 16.32 12.68 1.24
N SER A 319 17.46 12.75 0.54
CA SER A 319 18.58 11.82 0.69
C SER A 319 19.22 11.89 2.09
N GLU A 320 19.26 13.07 2.73
CA GLU A 320 19.75 13.20 4.11
C GLU A 320 18.82 12.47 5.09
N ARG A 321 17.52 12.55 4.89
CA ARG A 321 16.53 11.81 5.69
C ARG A 321 16.66 10.31 5.50
N PHE A 322 16.89 9.86 4.26
CA PHE A 322 17.16 8.44 4.00
C PHE A 322 18.42 7.96 4.73
N THR A 323 19.48 8.76 4.80
CA THR A 323 20.69 8.40 5.57
C THR A 323 20.35 8.05 7.02
N THR A 324 19.66 8.94 7.70
CA THR A 324 19.26 8.71 9.11
C THR A 324 18.28 7.53 9.28
N ALA A 325 17.32 7.39 8.36
CA ALA A 325 16.33 6.32 8.42
C ALA A 325 16.94 4.94 8.10
N LEU A 326 17.91 4.87 7.20
CA LEU A 326 18.67 3.65 6.90
C LEU A 326 19.50 3.19 8.11
N GLU A 327 20.12 4.12 8.84
CA GLU A 327 20.82 3.80 10.09
C GLU A 327 19.87 3.21 11.12
N LYS A 328 18.67 3.80 11.32
CA LYS A 328 17.64 3.26 12.23
C LYS A 328 17.17 1.86 11.80
N ALA A 329 16.86 1.69 10.53
CA ALA A 329 16.42 0.41 9.97
C ALA A 329 17.50 -0.67 10.09
N GLY A 330 18.77 -0.32 9.80
CA GLY A 330 19.91 -1.21 9.94
C GLY A 330 20.12 -1.63 11.40
N ALA A 331 20.11 -0.68 12.32
CA ALA A 331 20.24 -0.94 13.75
C ALA A 331 19.13 -1.84 14.30
N ALA A 332 17.90 -1.70 13.81
CA ALA A 332 16.76 -2.54 14.19
C ALA A 332 16.95 -4.01 13.81
N ILE A 333 17.57 -4.28 12.65
CA ILE A 333 17.94 -5.65 12.23
C ILE A 333 19.15 -6.13 13.05
N ASP A 334 20.23 -5.36 13.09
CA ASP A 334 21.53 -5.80 13.62
C ASP A 334 21.51 -5.98 15.17
N SER A 335 20.61 -5.30 15.86
CA SER A 335 20.36 -5.52 17.30
C SER A 335 19.49 -6.74 17.60
N GLY A 336 18.86 -7.34 16.57
CA GLY A 336 17.87 -8.40 16.73
C GLY A 336 16.45 -7.92 17.10
N ALA A 337 16.21 -6.60 17.19
CA ALA A 337 14.90 -6.04 17.55
C ALA A 337 13.82 -6.43 16.52
N ALA A 338 14.16 -6.45 15.23
CA ALA A 338 13.23 -6.83 14.17
C ALA A 338 12.82 -8.31 14.26
N SER A 339 13.75 -9.20 14.58
CA SER A 339 13.46 -10.62 14.79
C SER A 339 12.61 -10.84 16.04
N ALA A 340 12.92 -10.14 17.14
CA ALA A 340 12.15 -10.21 18.38
C ALA A 340 10.71 -9.70 18.19
N LEU A 341 10.52 -8.62 17.43
CA LEU A 341 9.19 -8.10 17.11
C LEU A 341 8.37 -9.12 16.30
N LEU A 342 8.97 -9.81 15.32
CA LEU A 342 8.30 -10.86 14.58
C LEU A 342 7.78 -11.97 15.51
N GLU A 343 8.62 -12.47 16.41
CA GLU A 343 8.20 -13.52 17.35
C GLU A 343 7.10 -13.04 18.30
N SER A 344 7.21 -11.79 18.79
CA SER A 344 6.15 -11.16 19.57
C SER A 344 4.85 -11.03 18.78
N TRP A 345 4.91 -10.67 17.50
CA TRP A 345 3.72 -10.56 16.66
C TRP A 345 3.05 -11.92 16.44
N ILE A 346 3.83 -12.97 16.18
CA ILE A 346 3.32 -14.34 16.06
C ILE A 346 2.55 -14.70 17.34
N GLU A 347 3.19 -14.57 18.50
CA GLU A 347 2.59 -14.93 19.77
C GLU A 347 1.33 -14.10 20.09
N ARG A 348 1.43 -12.76 19.98
CA ARG A 348 0.35 -11.84 20.35
C ARG A 348 -0.85 -11.94 19.43
N SER A 349 -0.65 -12.25 18.13
CA SER A 349 -1.75 -12.42 17.17
C SER A 349 -2.72 -13.55 17.57
N HIS A 350 -2.28 -14.52 18.37
CA HIS A 350 -3.11 -15.61 18.87
C HIS A 350 -3.75 -15.32 20.25
N GLN A 351 -3.31 -14.25 20.92
CA GLN A 351 -3.77 -13.89 22.27
C GLN A 351 -4.85 -12.81 22.26
N VAL A 352 -4.96 -12.00 21.20
CA VAL A 352 -5.97 -10.96 21.04
C VAL A 352 -7.31 -11.46 20.58
#